data_9ee40f283031a8c3c76e46690192e1b4
#
_entry.id   9ee40f283031a8c3c76e46690192e1b4
#
_cell.length_a   1.000
_cell.length_b   1.000
_cell.length_c   1.000
_cell.angle_alpha   90.00
_cell.angle_beta   90.00
_cell.angle_gamma   90.00
#
_symmetry.space_group_name_H-M   'P 1'
#
loop_
_entity.id
_entity.type
_entity.pdbx_description
1 polymer ?
#
loop_
_entity_poly.entity_id
_entity_poly.type
_entity_poly.pdbx_seq_one_letter_code
_entity_poly.pdbx_strand_id
1 'polypeptide(L)'
;MGKSKFIQKLQDNSIEQRTDKWYKVRSKLITASDCGVLLGYNTLSDPEQLISNKLGNDRFDNVYTRHGRHYEPLAIKLFEEKNKKKVYEVGLLIHEKHTFLGASPDGITSNHCLIEIKCPYTRQLSGSISLNYYAQVQLQLEVANIDKCYFYECVFKEVESKKLCKSEYCGYNEGKKNWWYLADDNLIIIDRNRDWFSRNKPIFKKFHDELKFQHKTHKKKNTGRKRKRLSIFCGDKKRRKLTKNKMKWINETKIRNSIMNNTLVDWLDLYGSSKGFEKQPNNPFTL
;
A
#
# COMPACT_ATOMS: atom_id res chain seq x y z
N MET A 1 -23.71 16.72 -5.66
CA MET A 1 -23.22 16.24 -6.97
C MET A 1 -23.28 14.72 -7.00
N GLY A 2 -23.91 14.15 -8.01
CA GLY A 2 -24.00 12.70 -8.18
C GLY A 2 -22.64 12.10 -8.53
N LYS A 3 -22.52 10.80 -8.34
CA LYS A 3 -21.34 10.00 -8.68
C LYS A 3 -21.09 10.02 -10.20
N SER A 4 -19.85 10.29 -10.63
CA SER A 4 -19.52 10.34 -12.05
C SER A 4 -19.50 8.94 -12.69
N LYS A 5 -19.77 8.85 -14.01
CA LYS A 5 -19.68 7.60 -14.78
C LYS A 5 -18.28 6.96 -14.68
N PHE A 6 -17.24 7.77 -14.58
CA PHE A 6 -15.87 7.31 -14.39
C PHE A 6 -15.69 6.54 -13.08
N ILE A 7 -16.12 7.11 -11.96
CA ILE A 7 -16.06 6.46 -10.63
C ILE A 7 -16.90 5.18 -10.62
N GLN A 8 -18.11 5.23 -11.21
CA GLN A 8 -18.96 4.04 -11.34
C GLN A 8 -18.25 2.91 -12.09
N LYS A 9 -17.64 3.21 -13.24
CA LYS A 9 -16.89 2.22 -14.04
C LYS A 9 -15.75 1.58 -13.23
N LEU A 10 -15.02 2.36 -12.42
CA LEU A 10 -13.95 1.81 -11.59
C LEU A 10 -14.49 0.89 -10.50
N GLN A 11 -15.59 1.27 -9.86
CA GLN A 11 -16.24 0.44 -8.85
C GLN A 11 -16.77 -0.88 -9.44
N ASP A 12 -17.45 -0.83 -10.58
CA ASP A 12 -18.01 -2.01 -11.25
C ASP A 12 -16.91 -3.01 -11.69
N ASN A 13 -15.72 -2.51 -12.02
CA ASN A 13 -14.55 -3.32 -12.38
C ASN A 13 -13.65 -3.69 -11.19
N SER A 14 -14.02 -3.33 -9.98
CA SER A 14 -13.22 -3.62 -8.78
C SER A 14 -13.73 -4.86 -8.04
N ILE A 15 -12.84 -5.46 -7.25
CA ILE A 15 -13.18 -6.56 -6.35
C ILE A 15 -13.26 -5.99 -4.94
N GLU A 16 -14.40 -6.13 -4.30
CA GLU A 16 -14.65 -5.65 -2.93
C GLU A 16 -13.56 -6.07 -1.96
N GLN A 17 -13.06 -5.10 -1.19
CA GLN A 17 -11.95 -5.30 -0.27
C GLN A 17 -12.33 -6.25 0.88
N ARG A 18 -11.35 -6.99 1.37
CA ARG A 18 -11.45 -7.87 2.54
C ARG A 18 -12.37 -9.09 2.35
N THR A 19 -12.89 -9.33 1.13
CA THR A 19 -13.59 -10.57 0.77
C THR A 19 -12.61 -11.72 0.49
N ASP A 20 -13.07 -12.97 0.56
CA ASP A 20 -12.24 -14.13 0.20
C ASP A 20 -11.75 -14.07 -1.25
N LYS A 21 -12.59 -13.54 -2.16
CA LYS A 21 -12.23 -13.28 -3.55
C LYS A 21 -11.07 -12.28 -3.65
N TRP A 22 -11.12 -11.20 -2.88
CA TRP A 22 -10.08 -10.19 -2.82
C TRP A 22 -8.74 -10.79 -2.34
N TYR A 23 -8.72 -11.53 -1.24
CA TYR A 23 -7.51 -12.21 -0.74
C TYR A 23 -6.95 -13.18 -1.78
N LYS A 24 -7.80 -14.01 -2.38
CA LYS A 24 -7.42 -15.01 -3.38
C LYS A 24 -6.84 -14.40 -4.66
N VAL A 25 -7.37 -13.29 -5.12
CA VAL A 25 -6.85 -12.59 -6.31
C VAL A 25 -5.56 -11.88 -5.96
N ARG A 26 -5.53 -11.16 -4.86
CA ARG A 26 -4.40 -10.39 -4.35
C ARG A 26 -3.14 -11.24 -4.13
N SER A 27 -3.31 -12.49 -3.66
CA SER A 27 -2.19 -13.41 -3.46
C SER A 27 -1.43 -13.78 -4.75
N LYS A 28 -2.04 -13.56 -5.92
CA LYS A 28 -1.45 -13.87 -7.23
C LYS A 28 -0.89 -12.64 -7.94
N LEU A 29 -1.18 -11.44 -7.46
CA LEU A 29 -0.78 -10.17 -8.04
C LEU A 29 0.41 -9.58 -7.29
N ILE A 30 1.13 -8.69 -7.96
CA ILE A 30 1.92 -7.66 -7.30
C ILE A 30 0.98 -6.51 -7.00
N THR A 31 0.83 -6.18 -5.73
CA THR A 31 -0.05 -5.10 -5.30
C THR A 31 0.74 -3.85 -4.91
N ALA A 32 0.09 -2.70 -4.93
CA ALA A 32 0.74 -1.43 -4.61
C ALA A 32 1.45 -1.45 -3.25
N SER A 33 0.87 -2.12 -2.24
CA SER A 33 1.50 -2.29 -0.93
C SER A 33 2.74 -3.18 -0.92
N ASP A 34 3.00 -3.95 -1.98
CA ASP A 34 4.20 -4.80 -2.09
C ASP A 34 5.42 -4.01 -2.60
N CYS A 35 5.19 -2.86 -3.25
CA CYS A 35 6.23 -2.10 -3.94
C CYS A 35 7.40 -1.74 -3.05
N GLY A 36 7.14 -1.27 -1.83
CA GLY A 36 8.20 -0.90 -0.91
C GLY A 36 9.13 -2.06 -0.54
N VAL A 37 8.59 -3.27 -0.40
CA VAL A 37 9.40 -4.49 -0.17
C VAL A 37 10.22 -4.83 -1.42
N LEU A 38 9.60 -4.80 -2.59
CA LEU A 38 10.24 -5.17 -3.85
C LEU A 38 11.35 -4.20 -4.28
N LEU A 39 11.21 -2.93 -3.91
CA LEU A 39 12.18 -1.88 -4.19
C LEU A 39 13.18 -1.66 -3.04
N GLY A 40 13.10 -2.45 -1.95
CA GLY A 40 14.02 -2.34 -0.81
C GLY A 40 13.79 -1.12 0.08
N TYR A 41 12.67 -0.43 -0.05
CA TYR A 41 12.30 0.73 0.80
C TYR A 41 11.66 0.31 2.13
N ASN A 42 11.19 -0.93 2.22
CA ASN A 42 10.65 -1.49 3.46
C ASN A 42 11.70 -2.43 4.08
N THR A 43 12.23 -2.04 5.24
CA THR A 43 13.28 -2.79 5.95
C THR A 43 12.72 -3.87 6.89
N LEU A 44 11.38 -3.90 7.10
CA LEU A 44 10.72 -4.85 8.00
C LEU A 44 10.33 -6.17 7.33
N SER A 45 10.47 -6.25 6.02
CA SER A 45 10.14 -7.45 5.23
C SER A 45 11.05 -7.56 4.01
N ASP A 46 11.19 -8.77 3.51
CA ASP A 46 11.95 -9.05 2.29
C ASP A 46 11.10 -9.77 1.24
N PRO A 47 11.56 -9.87 -0.02
CA PRO A 47 10.81 -10.53 -1.09
C PRO A 47 10.52 -12.01 -0.85
N GLU A 48 11.34 -12.73 -0.08
CA GLU A 48 11.08 -14.15 0.24
C GLU A 48 9.93 -14.29 1.23
N GLN A 49 9.90 -13.44 2.26
CA GLN A 49 8.79 -13.37 3.20
C GLN A 49 7.49 -12.97 2.49
N LEU A 50 7.57 -12.02 1.56
CA LEU A 50 6.42 -11.61 0.75
C LEU A 50 5.86 -12.77 -0.09
N ILE A 51 6.72 -13.58 -0.73
CA ILE A 51 6.30 -14.81 -1.44
C ILE A 51 5.62 -15.77 -0.46
N SER A 52 6.24 -16.04 0.69
CA SER A 52 5.70 -16.94 1.71
C SER A 52 4.28 -16.53 2.15
N ASN A 53 4.09 -15.24 2.46
CA ASN A 53 2.81 -14.68 2.86
C ASN A 53 1.76 -14.83 1.73
N LYS A 54 2.14 -14.57 0.48
CA LYS A 54 1.23 -14.72 -0.67
C LYS A 54 0.86 -16.19 -0.95
N LEU A 55 1.77 -17.14 -0.72
CA LEU A 55 1.50 -18.57 -0.86
C LEU A 55 0.66 -19.15 0.29
N GLY A 56 0.90 -18.67 1.51
CA GLY A 56 0.14 -19.03 2.71
C GLY A 56 -1.25 -18.43 2.73
N ASN A 57 -1.51 -17.41 1.92
CA ASN A 57 -2.70 -16.56 1.98
C ASN A 57 -2.89 -15.96 3.38
N ASP A 58 -1.77 -15.61 4.02
CA ASP A 58 -1.75 -15.12 5.39
C ASP A 58 -2.45 -13.77 5.49
N ARG A 59 -3.38 -13.68 6.41
CA ARG A 59 -4.05 -12.42 6.78
C ARG A 59 -3.21 -11.77 7.86
N PHE A 60 -2.34 -10.84 7.43
CA PHE A 60 -1.51 -10.10 8.36
C PHE A 60 -2.38 -9.18 9.23
N ASP A 61 -2.36 -9.42 10.53
CA ASP A 61 -3.11 -8.64 11.51
C ASP A 61 -2.28 -8.39 12.78
N ASN A 62 -2.04 -7.12 13.07
CA ASN A 62 -1.36 -6.69 14.29
C ASN A 62 -1.99 -5.40 14.84
N VAL A 63 -1.47 -4.90 15.96
CA VAL A 63 -1.98 -3.68 16.61
C VAL A 63 -1.96 -2.47 15.66
N TYR A 64 -0.94 -2.33 14.82
CA TYR A 64 -0.80 -1.21 13.89
C TYR A 64 -1.84 -1.26 12.77
N THR A 65 -2.05 -2.44 12.17
CA THR A 65 -3.06 -2.63 11.12
C THR A 65 -4.48 -2.51 11.65
N ARG A 66 -4.74 -2.96 12.89
CA ARG A 66 -6.04 -2.78 13.54
C ARG A 66 -6.33 -1.32 13.85
N HIS A 67 -5.32 -0.59 14.34
CA HIS A 67 -5.44 0.85 14.58
C HIS A 67 -5.74 1.62 13.28
N GLY A 68 -4.97 1.36 12.21
CA GLY A 68 -5.20 1.97 10.89
C GLY A 68 -6.63 1.73 10.40
N ARG A 69 -7.09 0.48 10.40
CA ARG A 69 -8.46 0.12 9.98
C ARG A 69 -9.55 0.77 10.83
N HIS A 70 -9.30 0.96 12.12
CA HIS A 70 -10.26 1.59 13.03
C HIS A 70 -10.45 3.07 12.71
N TYR A 71 -9.34 3.78 12.43
CA TYR A 71 -9.37 5.23 12.22
C TYR A 71 -9.52 5.66 10.76
N GLU A 72 -9.28 4.78 9.78
CA GLU A 72 -9.42 5.06 8.33
C GLU A 72 -10.80 5.68 7.98
N PRO A 73 -11.95 5.13 8.43
CA PRO A 73 -13.26 5.73 8.13
C PRO A 73 -13.44 7.13 8.73
N LEU A 74 -12.83 7.39 9.89
CA LEU A 74 -12.87 8.72 10.53
C LEU A 74 -11.99 9.71 9.75
N ALA A 75 -10.80 9.29 9.33
CA ALA A 75 -9.91 10.10 8.51
C ALA A 75 -10.54 10.46 7.15
N ILE A 76 -11.29 9.54 6.53
CA ILE A 76 -12.06 9.81 5.30
C ILE A 76 -13.08 10.91 5.56
N LYS A 77 -13.87 10.81 6.63
CA LYS A 77 -14.87 11.85 6.98
C LYS A 77 -14.22 13.22 7.21
N LEU A 78 -13.11 13.26 7.94
CA LEU A 78 -12.35 14.49 8.17
C LEU A 78 -11.81 15.07 6.87
N PHE A 79 -11.30 14.23 5.97
CA PHE A 79 -10.86 14.68 4.65
C PHE A 79 -12.02 15.29 3.85
N GLU A 80 -13.17 14.61 3.81
CA GLU A 80 -14.38 15.11 3.13
C GLU A 80 -14.83 16.46 3.67
N GLU A 81 -14.86 16.60 5.01
CA GLU A 81 -15.26 17.82 5.70
C GLU A 81 -14.31 18.98 5.41
N LYS A 82 -12.99 18.77 5.61
CA LYS A 82 -11.96 19.80 5.43
C LYS A 82 -11.79 20.22 3.96
N ASN A 83 -11.90 19.27 3.03
CA ASN A 83 -11.59 19.53 1.61
C ASN A 83 -12.82 19.71 0.73
N LYS A 84 -14.05 19.56 1.29
CA LYS A 84 -15.33 19.65 0.55
C LYS A 84 -15.36 18.72 -0.68
N LYS A 85 -14.76 17.53 -0.57
CA LYS A 85 -14.68 16.52 -1.62
C LYS A 85 -15.23 15.21 -1.09
N LYS A 86 -16.20 14.64 -1.80
CA LYS A 86 -16.75 13.32 -1.47
C LYS A 86 -15.75 12.24 -1.85
N VAL A 87 -15.58 11.22 -1.00
CA VAL A 87 -14.77 10.02 -1.24
C VAL A 87 -15.69 8.84 -1.55
N TYR A 88 -15.36 8.09 -2.58
CA TYR A 88 -16.05 6.88 -3.00
C TYR A 88 -15.12 5.68 -2.84
N GLU A 89 -15.57 4.68 -2.12
CA GLU A 89 -14.82 3.44 -1.92
C GLU A 89 -14.61 2.73 -3.26
N VAL A 90 -13.41 2.15 -3.43
CA VAL A 90 -13.04 1.33 -4.58
C VAL A 90 -12.30 0.09 -4.08
N GLY A 91 -12.64 -1.05 -4.65
CA GLY A 91 -12.03 -2.32 -4.32
C GLY A 91 -10.66 -2.52 -4.95
N LEU A 92 -10.28 -3.79 -5.14
CA LEU A 92 -9.06 -4.14 -5.85
C LEU A 92 -9.25 -3.92 -7.35
N LEU A 93 -8.50 -2.98 -7.88
CA LEU A 93 -8.34 -2.74 -9.31
C LEU A 93 -7.21 -3.60 -9.87
N ILE A 94 -7.36 -4.08 -11.10
CA ILE A 94 -6.32 -4.80 -11.83
C ILE A 94 -5.91 -3.92 -13.01
N HIS A 95 -4.60 -3.75 -13.21
CA HIS A 95 -4.08 -2.93 -14.30
C HIS A 95 -4.51 -3.48 -15.67
N GLU A 96 -5.09 -2.63 -16.51
CA GLU A 96 -5.68 -3.01 -17.80
C GLU A 96 -4.68 -3.75 -18.70
N LYS A 97 -3.46 -3.20 -18.89
CA LYS A 97 -2.42 -3.77 -19.77
C LYS A 97 -1.50 -4.77 -19.06
N HIS A 98 -1.25 -4.58 -17.78
CA HIS A 98 -0.32 -5.39 -16.98
C HIS A 98 -1.09 -6.15 -15.90
N THR A 99 -1.87 -7.14 -16.29
CA THR A 99 -2.82 -7.88 -15.46
C THR A 99 -2.20 -8.60 -14.26
N PHE A 100 -0.88 -8.56 -14.12
CA PHE A 100 -0.17 -9.04 -12.94
C PHE A 100 -0.02 -7.98 -11.83
N LEU A 101 -0.43 -6.74 -12.09
CA LEU A 101 -0.42 -5.62 -11.15
C LEU A 101 -1.82 -5.33 -10.64
N GLY A 102 -1.92 -4.98 -9.37
CA GLY A 102 -3.18 -4.59 -8.75
C GLY A 102 -3.00 -3.54 -7.66
N ALA A 103 -4.07 -2.82 -7.36
CA ALA A 103 -4.09 -1.81 -6.32
C ALA A 103 -5.47 -1.74 -5.66
N SER A 104 -5.49 -1.52 -4.35
CA SER A 104 -6.71 -1.21 -3.58
C SER A 104 -6.47 0.13 -2.89
N PRO A 105 -6.75 1.25 -3.53
CA PRO A 105 -6.71 2.55 -2.88
C PRO A 105 -7.82 2.65 -1.83
N ASP A 106 -7.67 3.54 -0.86
CA ASP A 106 -8.68 3.75 0.18
C ASP A 106 -9.91 4.49 -0.37
N GLY A 107 -9.78 5.15 -1.53
CA GLY A 107 -10.91 5.70 -2.26
C GLY A 107 -10.54 6.53 -3.48
N ILE A 108 -11.60 7.05 -4.12
CA ILE A 108 -11.52 8.04 -5.21
C ILE A 108 -12.39 9.22 -4.84
N THR A 109 -11.85 10.41 -4.95
CA THR A 109 -12.55 11.65 -4.65
C THR A 109 -13.46 12.09 -5.80
N SER A 110 -14.46 12.91 -5.49
CA SER A 110 -15.42 13.46 -6.47
C SER A 110 -14.77 14.23 -7.63
N ASN A 111 -13.54 14.71 -7.46
CA ASN A 111 -12.72 15.34 -8.51
C ASN A 111 -11.71 14.38 -9.16
N HIS A 112 -11.96 13.07 -9.08
CA HIS A 112 -11.23 12.01 -9.77
C HIS A 112 -9.75 11.86 -9.34
N CYS A 113 -9.39 12.24 -8.13
CA CYS A 113 -8.09 11.91 -7.55
C CYS A 113 -8.20 10.65 -6.68
N LEU A 114 -7.14 9.85 -6.59
CA LEU A 114 -7.06 8.82 -5.57
C LEU A 114 -6.94 9.47 -4.17
N ILE A 115 -7.30 8.71 -3.16
CA ILE A 115 -6.93 9.00 -1.77
C ILE A 115 -6.29 7.76 -1.15
N GLU A 116 -5.18 7.99 -0.43
CA GLU A 116 -4.51 6.99 0.41
C GLU A 116 -4.41 7.56 1.82
N ILE A 117 -4.97 6.84 2.77
CA ILE A 117 -5.06 7.23 4.18
C ILE A 117 -4.01 6.51 5.00
N LYS A 118 -3.35 7.22 5.88
CA LYS A 118 -2.46 6.62 6.89
C LYS A 118 -2.82 7.15 8.27
N CYS A 119 -3.16 6.23 9.18
CA CYS A 119 -3.39 6.54 10.59
C CYS A 119 -2.29 5.85 11.42
N PRO A 120 -1.11 6.47 11.58
CA PRO A 120 0.00 5.88 12.32
C PRO A 120 -0.34 5.78 13.82
N TYR A 121 0.02 4.63 14.44
CA TYR A 121 -0.20 4.39 15.86
C TYR A 121 0.81 5.14 16.76
N THR A 122 2.09 5.14 16.38
CA THR A 122 3.16 5.71 17.20
C THR A 122 4.00 6.76 16.49
N ARG A 123 4.01 6.76 15.14
CA ARG A 123 4.86 7.65 14.35
C ARG A 123 4.31 9.07 14.35
N GLN A 124 5.19 10.05 14.54
CA GLN A 124 4.90 11.46 14.29
C GLN A 124 4.90 11.75 12.78
N LEU A 125 4.15 12.77 12.37
CA LEU A 125 4.13 13.21 10.98
C LEU A 125 5.41 14.03 10.69
N SER A 126 6.04 13.72 9.56
CA SER A 126 7.26 14.40 9.13
C SER A 126 6.99 15.54 8.13
N GLY A 127 5.74 15.67 7.68
CA GLY A 127 5.38 16.60 6.60
C GLY A 127 5.86 16.15 5.21
N SER A 128 6.46 14.95 5.10
CA SER A 128 6.95 14.38 3.84
C SER A 128 6.53 12.92 3.72
N ILE A 129 6.46 12.42 2.47
CA ILE A 129 6.13 11.02 2.22
C ILE A 129 7.40 10.15 2.20
N SER A 130 7.35 8.98 2.85
CA SER A 130 8.43 7.99 2.75
C SER A 130 8.46 7.33 1.37
N LEU A 131 9.64 6.87 0.94
CA LEU A 131 9.81 6.15 -0.33
C LEU A 131 8.92 4.91 -0.43
N ASN A 132 8.68 4.22 0.69
CA ASN A 132 7.78 3.08 0.76
C ASN A 132 6.34 3.46 0.39
N TYR A 133 5.82 4.55 0.93
CA TYR A 133 4.47 5.03 0.63
C TYR A 133 4.40 5.69 -0.75
N TYR A 134 5.44 6.43 -1.15
CA TYR A 134 5.52 6.97 -2.50
C TYR A 134 5.42 5.87 -3.56
N ALA A 135 6.17 4.78 -3.41
CA ALA A 135 6.11 3.64 -4.31
C ALA A 135 4.72 2.98 -4.34
N GLN A 136 4.06 2.88 -3.20
CA GLN A 136 2.68 2.38 -3.11
C GLN A 136 1.73 3.28 -3.92
N VAL A 137 1.77 4.59 -3.70
CA VAL A 137 0.91 5.57 -4.37
C VAL A 137 1.17 5.59 -5.88
N GLN A 138 2.43 5.55 -6.31
CA GLN A 138 2.75 5.54 -7.75
C GLN A 138 2.17 4.32 -8.47
N LEU A 139 2.21 3.13 -7.86
CA LEU A 139 1.57 1.96 -8.48
C LEU A 139 0.04 2.05 -8.41
N GLN A 140 -0.55 2.63 -7.38
CA GLN A 140 -2.00 2.87 -7.35
C GLN A 140 -2.44 3.78 -8.49
N LEU A 141 -1.74 4.90 -8.70
CA LEU A 141 -2.00 5.85 -9.78
C LEU A 141 -1.89 5.20 -11.17
N GLU A 142 -0.88 4.35 -11.35
CA GLU A 142 -0.69 3.61 -12.60
C GLU A 142 -1.81 2.61 -12.85
N VAL A 143 -2.17 1.79 -11.86
CA VAL A 143 -3.22 0.77 -11.96
C VAL A 143 -4.60 1.39 -12.18
N ALA A 144 -4.92 2.46 -11.49
CA ALA A 144 -6.20 3.15 -11.61
C ALA A 144 -6.29 4.07 -12.85
N ASN A 145 -5.15 4.34 -13.51
CA ASN A 145 -5.00 5.31 -14.59
C ASN A 145 -5.51 6.71 -14.19
N ILE A 146 -5.08 7.17 -13.02
CA ILE A 146 -5.40 8.48 -12.44
C ILE A 146 -4.08 9.24 -12.24
N ASP A 147 -4.12 10.57 -12.39
CA ASP A 147 -2.89 11.37 -12.40
C ASP A 147 -2.53 12.00 -11.05
N LYS A 148 -3.45 12.03 -10.07
CA LYS A 148 -3.22 12.64 -8.75
C LYS A 148 -3.72 11.77 -7.61
N CYS A 149 -3.00 11.82 -6.48
CA CYS A 149 -3.41 11.18 -5.23
C CYS A 149 -3.30 12.17 -4.08
N TYR A 150 -4.32 12.21 -3.25
CA TYR A 150 -4.29 12.81 -1.92
C TYR A 150 -3.74 11.79 -0.94
N PHE A 151 -2.49 11.98 -0.50
CA PHE A 151 -1.91 11.19 0.57
C PHE A 151 -2.19 11.91 1.89
N TYR A 152 -3.10 11.36 2.69
CA TYR A 152 -3.59 11.99 3.89
C TYR A 152 -3.23 11.19 5.13
N GLU A 153 -2.46 11.81 6.03
CA GLU A 153 -2.03 11.20 7.28
C GLU A 153 -2.78 11.85 8.44
N CYS A 154 -3.28 11.02 9.38
CA CYS A 154 -4.00 11.48 10.57
C CYS A 154 -3.47 10.79 11.82
N VAL A 155 -3.08 11.55 12.81
CA VAL A 155 -2.70 11.04 14.14
C VAL A 155 -3.86 11.21 15.09
N PHE A 156 -4.43 10.09 15.51
CA PHE A 156 -5.48 10.08 16.53
C PHE A 156 -4.90 9.73 17.88
N LYS A 157 -5.39 10.38 18.93
CA LYS A 157 -5.07 10.08 20.34
C LYS A 157 -6.33 9.71 21.09
N GLU A 158 -6.20 8.77 22.00
CA GLU A 158 -7.28 8.32 22.88
C GLU A 158 -7.08 8.91 24.28
N VAL A 159 -8.17 9.33 24.91
CA VAL A 159 -8.19 9.95 26.24
C VAL A 159 -9.43 9.48 27.01
N GLU A 160 -9.40 9.55 28.33
CA GLU A 160 -10.47 9.04 29.19
C GLU A 160 -11.72 9.93 29.20
N SER A 161 -11.58 11.21 28.93
CA SER A 161 -12.71 12.14 28.95
C SER A 161 -12.65 13.18 27.84
N LYS A 162 -13.82 13.73 27.45
CA LYS A 162 -13.95 14.79 26.45
C LYS A 162 -13.12 16.04 26.80
N LYS A 163 -13.00 16.36 28.09
CA LYS A 163 -12.25 17.54 28.55
C LYS A 163 -10.75 17.46 28.24
N LEU A 164 -10.21 16.27 27.99
CA LEU A 164 -8.82 16.02 27.62
C LEU A 164 -8.57 16.06 26.10
N CYS A 165 -9.62 16.16 25.30
CA CYS A 165 -9.47 16.34 23.87
C CYS A 165 -8.86 17.71 23.57
N LYS A 166 -7.81 17.70 22.69
CA LYS A 166 -7.07 18.92 22.31
C LYS A 166 -7.42 19.45 20.93
N SER A 167 -8.51 18.94 20.34
CA SER A 167 -8.99 19.31 19.02
C SER A 167 -10.51 19.30 19.00
N GLU A 168 -11.13 20.15 18.16
CA GLU A 168 -12.57 20.13 17.87
C GLU A 168 -13.00 18.82 17.18
N TYR A 169 -12.11 18.23 16.40
CA TYR A 169 -12.30 16.93 15.77
C TYR A 169 -12.09 15.82 16.81
N CYS A 170 -13.12 15.52 17.57
CA CYS A 170 -13.11 14.50 18.60
C CYS A 170 -14.42 13.72 18.62
N GLY A 171 -14.41 12.55 19.22
CA GLY A 171 -15.58 11.70 19.36
C GLY A 171 -15.42 10.65 20.44
N TYR A 172 -16.52 9.95 20.72
CA TYR A 172 -16.55 8.88 21.70
C TYR A 172 -16.48 7.51 21.01
N ASN A 173 -15.67 6.63 21.55
CA ASN A 173 -15.55 5.24 21.09
C ASN A 173 -16.31 4.33 22.05
N GLU A 174 -17.52 3.92 21.65
CA GLU A 174 -18.41 3.05 22.44
C GLU A 174 -17.72 1.71 22.81
N GLY A 175 -17.01 1.10 21.89
CA GLY A 175 -16.36 -0.20 22.11
C GLY A 175 -15.22 -0.16 23.12
N LYS A 176 -14.48 0.94 23.18
CA LYS A 176 -13.37 1.14 24.11
C LYS A 176 -13.76 1.97 25.36
N LYS A 177 -14.94 2.56 25.35
CA LYS A 177 -15.44 3.47 26.41
C LYS A 177 -14.49 4.62 26.69
N ASN A 178 -13.86 5.19 25.63
CA ASN A 178 -12.93 6.30 25.72
C ASN A 178 -13.23 7.35 24.65
N TRP A 179 -12.60 8.51 24.76
CA TRP A 179 -12.65 9.58 23.76
C TRP A 179 -11.44 9.50 22.85
N TRP A 180 -11.62 9.90 21.60
CA TRP A 180 -10.52 10.12 20.66
C TRP A 180 -10.55 11.56 20.14
N TYR A 181 -9.40 12.07 19.74
CA TYR A 181 -9.29 13.34 19.02
C TYR A 181 -8.19 13.28 17.96
N LEU A 182 -8.36 14.11 16.91
CA LEU A 182 -7.33 14.33 15.90
C LEU A 182 -6.23 15.18 16.53
N ALA A 183 -5.05 14.62 16.72
CA ALA A 183 -3.91 15.30 17.33
C ALA A 183 -3.05 16.05 16.30
N ASP A 184 -2.98 15.49 15.06
CA ASP A 184 -2.21 16.06 13.96
C ASP A 184 -2.70 15.48 12.63
N ASP A 185 -2.61 16.26 11.54
CA ASP A 185 -2.89 15.76 10.20
C ASP A 185 -2.00 16.45 9.15
N ASN A 186 -1.74 15.73 8.07
CA ASN A 186 -0.92 16.22 6.96
C ASN A 186 -1.49 15.72 5.62
N LEU A 187 -1.66 16.62 4.67
CA LEU A 187 -2.13 16.32 3.32
C LEU A 187 -1.05 16.63 2.30
N ILE A 188 -0.65 15.62 1.54
CA ILE A 188 0.32 15.75 0.45
C ILE A 188 -0.36 15.38 -0.86
N ILE A 189 -0.23 16.23 -1.88
CA ILE A 189 -0.71 15.93 -3.23
C ILE A 189 0.45 15.32 -4.00
N ILE A 190 0.19 14.14 -4.57
CA ILE A 190 1.20 13.36 -5.30
C ILE A 190 0.76 13.21 -6.74
N ASP A 191 1.59 13.68 -7.65
CA ASP A 191 1.39 13.49 -9.09
C ASP A 191 1.93 12.15 -9.55
N ARG A 192 1.27 11.56 -10.57
CA ARG A 192 1.71 10.32 -11.21
C ARG A 192 3.02 10.52 -11.95
N ASN A 193 3.97 9.62 -11.70
CA ASN A 193 5.28 9.59 -12.34
C ASN A 193 5.39 8.36 -13.25
N ARG A 194 5.19 8.55 -14.56
CA ARG A 194 5.23 7.46 -15.57
C ARG A 194 6.64 6.90 -15.75
N ASP A 195 7.66 7.73 -15.60
CA ASP A 195 9.06 7.30 -15.71
C ASP A 195 9.45 6.42 -14.53
N TRP A 196 8.96 6.75 -13.32
CA TRP A 196 9.11 5.87 -12.15
C TRP A 196 8.54 4.48 -12.44
N PHE A 197 7.32 4.42 -12.96
CA PHE A 197 6.69 3.14 -13.29
C PHE A 197 7.48 2.37 -14.36
N SER A 198 7.86 3.03 -15.45
CA SER A 198 8.63 2.42 -16.55
C SER A 198 9.94 1.81 -16.08
N ARG A 199 10.67 2.50 -15.19
CA ARG A 199 11.92 2.02 -14.60
C ARG A 199 11.74 0.83 -13.66
N ASN A 200 10.66 0.79 -12.89
CA ASN A 200 10.44 -0.22 -11.85
C ASN A 200 9.63 -1.43 -12.34
N LYS A 201 8.85 -1.31 -13.42
CA LYS A 201 8.05 -2.38 -14.00
C LYS A 201 8.82 -3.69 -14.23
N PRO A 202 10.07 -3.72 -14.72
CA PRO A 202 10.82 -4.95 -14.90
C PRO A 202 11.06 -5.72 -13.60
N ILE A 203 11.24 -5.00 -12.47
CA ILE A 203 11.41 -5.61 -11.12
C ILE A 203 10.12 -6.32 -10.73
N PHE A 204 8.99 -5.66 -10.88
CA PHE A 204 7.67 -6.23 -10.58
C PHE A 204 7.40 -7.46 -11.44
N LYS A 205 7.70 -7.40 -12.74
CA LYS A 205 7.51 -8.54 -13.65
C LYS A 205 8.36 -9.74 -13.25
N LYS A 206 9.63 -9.54 -12.94
CA LYS A 206 10.56 -10.59 -12.50
C LYS A 206 10.07 -11.27 -11.22
N PHE A 207 9.63 -10.48 -10.23
CA PHE A 207 9.08 -11.03 -8.99
C PHE A 207 7.77 -11.81 -9.24
N HIS A 208 6.90 -11.29 -10.10
CA HIS A 208 5.66 -12.00 -10.45
C HIS A 208 5.93 -13.35 -11.11
N ASP A 209 6.93 -13.45 -11.99
CA ASP A 209 7.28 -14.72 -12.63
C ASP A 209 7.79 -15.74 -11.60
N GLU A 210 8.58 -15.29 -10.61
CA GLU A 210 8.97 -16.14 -9.47
C GLU A 210 7.76 -16.55 -8.62
N LEU A 211 6.87 -15.62 -8.30
CA LEU A 211 5.63 -15.91 -7.55
C LEU A 211 4.78 -16.97 -8.28
N LYS A 212 4.61 -16.85 -9.59
CA LYS A 212 3.90 -17.85 -10.41
C LYS A 212 4.56 -19.22 -10.36
N PHE A 213 5.89 -19.27 -10.43
CA PHE A 213 6.64 -20.51 -10.33
C PHE A 213 6.43 -21.16 -8.95
N GLN A 214 6.51 -20.38 -7.89
CA GLN A 214 6.29 -20.88 -6.52
C GLN A 214 4.85 -21.36 -6.30
N HIS A 215 3.85 -20.68 -6.82
CA HIS A 215 2.45 -21.16 -6.79
C HIS A 215 2.27 -22.52 -7.48
N LYS A 216 2.92 -22.74 -8.65
CA LYS A 216 2.85 -24.02 -9.36
C LYS A 216 3.50 -25.17 -8.56
N THR A 217 4.67 -24.90 -7.98
CA THR A 217 5.40 -25.90 -7.19
C THR A 217 4.73 -26.23 -5.87
N HIS A 218 4.14 -25.23 -5.20
CA HIS A 218 3.39 -25.40 -3.96
C HIS A 218 2.13 -26.26 -4.17
N LYS A 219 1.39 -26.02 -5.25
CA LYS A 219 0.24 -26.85 -5.64
C LYS A 219 0.63 -28.31 -5.88
N LYS A 220 1.74 -28.57 -6.60
CA LYS A 220 2.23 -29.93 -6.87
C LYS A 220 2.59 -30.67 -5.58
N LYS A 221 3.17 -30.01 -4.58
CA LYS A 221 3.48 -30.62 -3.27
C LYS A 221 2.21 -30.99 -2.49
N ASN A 222 1.20 -30.16 -2.52
CA ASN A 222 -0.05 -30.40 -1.79
C ASN A 222 -0.90 -31.50 -2.44
N THR A 223 -0.90 -31.60 -3.78
CA THR A 223 -1.54 -32.71 -4.50
C THR A 223 -0.74 -34.00 -4.38
N GLY A 224 0.58 -33.94 -4.32
CA GLY A 224 1.46 -35.09 -4.10
C GLY A 224 1.39 -35.65 -2.66
N ARG A 225 1.15 -34.80 -1.64
CA ARG A 225 0.92 -35.26 -0.25
C ARG A 225 -0.41 -36.04 -0.08
N LYS A 226 -1.44 -35.69 -0.85
CA LYS A 226 -2.68 -36.48 -0.89
C LYS A 226 -2.49 -37.86 -1.55
N ARG A 227 -1.48 -38.02 -2.45
CA ARG A 227 -1.13 -39.28 -3.11
C ARG A 227 -0.01 -40.07 -2.46
N LYS A 228 0.80 -39.46 -1.57
CA LYS A 228 1.94 -40.10 -0.91
C LYS A 228 1.75 -40.18 0.59
N ARG A 229 0.81 -41.02 1.03
CA ARG A 229 0.94 -41.72 2.31
C ARG A 229 1.77 -43.01 2.15
N LEU A 230 2.47 -43.18 1.04
CA LEU A 230 3.39 -44.31 0.77
C LEU A 230 4.56 -43.81 -0.12
N SER A 231 5.69 -43.75 0.45
CA SER A 231 7.07 -44.00 0.00
C SER A 231 8.07 -42.93 0.40
N ILE A 232 9.01 -43.42 1.17
CA ILE A 232 10.17 -42.75 1.77
C ILE A 232 11.32 -42.74 0.76
N PHE A 233 12.17 -41.73 0.85
CA PHE A 233 13.52 -41.56 0.26
C PHE A 233 13.63 -41.17 -1.22
N CYS A 234 14.11 -39.97 -1.51
CA CYS A 234 15.37 -39.65 -2.19
C CYS A 234 15.59 -38.16 -2.50
N GLY A 235 16.78 -37.62 -2.22
CA GLY A 235 17.57 -36.77 -3.06
C GLY A 235 17.60 -35.24 -2.87
N ASP A 236 18.45 -34.74 -1.98
CA ASP A 236 18.60 -33.34 -1.53
C ASP A 236 19.53 -32.42 -2.39
N LYS A 237 19.94 -32.81 -3.60
CA LYS A 237 20.94 -32.04 -4.38
C LYS A 237 20.40 -30.89 -5.23
N LYS A 238 19.13 -30.90 -5.64
CA LYS A 238 18.52 -29.80 -6.44
C LYS A 238 18.17 -28.54 -5.62
N ARG A 239 18.00 -28.68 -4.31
CA ARG A 239 17.60 -27.59 -3.41
C ARG A 239 18.71 -26.56 -3.19
N ARG A 240 19.99 -26.97 -3.15
CA ARG A 240 21.16 -26.08 -2.89
C ARG A 240 21.51 -25.15 -4.04
N LYS A 241 21.22 -25.52 -5.31
CA LYS A 241 21.53 -24.70 -6.49
C LYS A 241 20.52 -23.55 -6.68
N LEU A 242 19.26 -23.78 -6.30
CA LEU A 242 18.19 -22.76 -6.36
C LEU A 242 18.40 -21.65 -5.33
N THR A 243 18.88 -21.99 -4.11
CA THR A 243 19.14 -21.02 -3.03
C THR A 243 20.32 -20.08 -3.35
N LYS A 244 21.37 -20.56 -3.99
CA LYS A 244 22.54 -19.72 -4.38
C LYS A 244 22.16 -18.68 -5.46
N ASN A 245 21.36 -19.04 -6.45
CA ASN A 245 20.88 -18.09 -7.47
C ASN A 245 19.88 -17.08 -6.92
N LYS A 246 19.07 -17.46 -5.92
CA LYS A 246 18.16 -16.58 -5.18
C LYS A 246 18.92 -15.52 -4.36
N MET A 247 19.94 -15.92 -3.62
CA MET A 247 20.78 -15.00 -2.83
C MET A 247 21.49 -13.97 -3.71
N LYS A 248 21.94 -14.37 -4.90
CA LYS A 248 22.59 -13.46 -5.86
C LYS A 248 21.63 -12.36 -6.33
N TRP A 249 20.38 -12.70 -6.65
CA TRP A 249 19.37 -11.72 -7.09
C TRP A 249 18.98 -10.72 -5.98
N ILE A 250 18.81 -11.19 -4.73
CA ILE A 250 18.50 -10.34 -3.57
C ILE A 250 19.63 -9.33 -3.33
N ASN A 251 20.87 -9.78 -3.43
CA ASN A 251 22.05 -8.91 -3.28
C ASN A 251 22.18 -7.91 -4.43
N GLU A 252 21.94 -8.32 -5.67
CA GLU A 252 21.94 -7.42 -6.85
C GLU A 252 20.84 -6.37 -6.75
N THR A 253 19.66 -6.73 -6.22
CA THR A 253 18.56 -5.78 -6.01
C THR A 253 18.87 -4.81 -4.88
N LYS A 254 19.46 -5.27 -3.76
CA LYS A 254 19.90 -4.40 -2.66
C LYS A 254 20.99 -3.42 -3.09
N ILE A 255 21.98 -3.87 -3.89
CA ILE A 255 23.04 -3.00 -4.42
C ILE A 255 22.47 -1.96 -5.40
N ARG A 256 21.60 -2.36 -6.33
CA ARG A 256 20.93 -1.42 -7.24
C ARG A 256 20.09 -0.40 -6.50
N ASN A 257 19.34 -0.82 -5.48
CA ASN A 257 18.51 0.08 -4.69
C ASN A 257 19.33 1.03 -3.83
N SER A 258 20.51 0.61 -3.34
CA SER A 258 21.45 1.51 -2.66
C SER A 258 21.98 2.60 -3.61
N ILE A 259 22.32 2.24 -4.84
CA ILE A 259 22.78 3.20 -5.86
C ILE A 259 21.63 4.12 -6.29
N MET A 260 20.41 3.59 -6.48
CA MET A 260 19.24 4.38 -6.85
C MET A 260 18.72 5.26 -5.71
N ASN A 261 18.87 4.84 -4.45
CA ASN A 261 18.53 5.66 -3.29
C ASN A 261 19.44 6.88 -3.20
N ASN A 262 20.73 6.75 -3.44
CA ASN A 262 21.64 7.90 -3.47
C ASN A 262 21.27 8.86 -4.61
N THR A 263 20.98 8.35 -5.82
CA THR A 263 20.53 9.19 -6.95
C THR A 263 19.13 9.78 -6.76
N LEU A 264 18.24 9.16 -5.98
CA LEU A 264 16.89 9.67 -5.73
C LEU A 264 16.88 10.69 -4.59
N VAL A 265 17.76 10.53 -3.59
CA VAL A 265 18.01 11.54 -2.55
C VAL A 265 18.60 12.79 -3.22
N ASP A 266 19.60 12.63 -4.08
CA ASP A 266 20.14 13.72 -4.89
C ASP A 266 19.08 14.37 -5.80
N TRP A 267 18.14 13.58 -6.35
CA TRP A 267 17.05 14.08 -7.19
C TRP A 267 15.96 14.80 -6.37
N LEU A 268 15.62 14.30 -5.18
CA LEU A 268 14.69 14.95 -4.24
C LEU A 268 15.30 16.24 -3.68
N ASP A 269 16.60 16.27 -3.41
CA ASP A 269 17.31 17.47 -2.95
C ASP A 269 17.47 18.51 -4.08
N LEU A 270 17.67 18.06 -5.33
CA LEU A 270 17.85 18.94 -6.50
C LEU A 270 16.52 19.42 -7.12
N TYR A 271 15.43 18.63 -7.03
CA TYR A 271 14.17 18.89 -7.73
C TYR A 271 12.94 18.89 -6.82
N GLY A 272 13.05 18.45 -5.57
CA GLY A 272 11.95 18.36 -4.60
C GLY A 272 11.44 19.73 -4.10
N SER A 273 12.18 20.80 -4.32
CA SER A 273 11.80 22.15 -3.88
C SER A 273 10.97 22.95 -4.89
N SER A 274 10.78 22.48 -6.12
CA SER A 274 10.18 23.34 -7.15
C SER A 274 9.00 22.82 -7.96
N LYS A 275 8.70 21.53 -8.00
CA LYS A 275 7.47 21.06 -8.72
C LYS A 275 7.02 19.67 -8.24
N GLY A 276 6.02 19.59 -7.37
CA GLY A 276 5.30 18.34 -7.09
C GLY A 276 4.97 18.07 -5.62
N PHE A 277 5.45 18.88 -4.70
CA PHE A 277 5.15 18.78 -3.26
C PHE A 277 4.60 20.12 -2.75
N GLU A 278 3.44 20.53 -3.23
CA GLU A 278 2.77 21.69 -2.63
C GLU A 278 2.14 21.28 -1.30
N LYS A 279 2.71 21.77 -0.20
CA LYS A 279 1.98 21.92 1.06
C LYS A 279 0.84 22.91 0.78
N GLN A 280 -0.39 22.49 0.95
CA GLN A 280 -1.48 23.44 1.03
C GLN A 280 -1.20 24.37 2.22
N PRO A 281 -1.19 25.71 2.02
CA PRO A 281 -0.98 26.64 3.12
C PRO A 281 -2.10 26.49 4.15
N ASN A 282 -1.70 26.64 5.39
CA ASN A 282 -2.55 26.59 6.57
C ASN A 282 -3.88 27.31 6.38
N ASN A 283 -4.91 26.68 6.88
CA ASN A 283 -6.26 27.12 7.16
C ASN A 283 -6.36 28.64 7.45
N PRO A 284 -7.25 29.40 6.77
CA PRO A 284 -7.48 30.83 7.04
C PRO A 284 -8.30 31.11 8.31
N PHE A 285 -8.38 30.21 9.28
CA PHE A 285 -9.03 30.40 10.57
C PHE A 285 -8.04 30.29 11.73
N THR A 286 -7.05 31.18 11.77
CA THR A 286 -6.39 31.58 13.01
C THR A 286 -6.76 33.04 13.27
N LEU A 287 -7.74 33.25 14.09
CA LEU A 287 -7.91 34.32 15.06
C LEU A 287 -8.20 33.71 16.39
#